data_3a77519da75dadbe2597e111b96665a4
#
_entry.id   3a77519da75dadbe2597e111b96665a4
#
_cell.length_a   1.000
_cell.length_b   1.000
_cell.length_c   1.000
_cell.angle_alpha   90.00
_cell.angle_beta   90.00
_cell.angle_gamma   90.00
#
_symmetry.space_group_name_H-M   'P 1'
#
loop_
_entity.id
_entity.type
_entity.pdbx_description
1 polymer ?
#
loop_
_entity_poly.entity_id
_entity_poly.type
_entity_poly.pdbx_seq_one_letter_code
_entity_poly.pdbx_strand_id
1 'polypeptide(L)'
;MQIWEAKWVKSLFNEYALFFISLCVLFWWLGTGSLTWKRISIPLFIGGYYLWKAEVYRFIRRIPLAALLPIAAALYTMFTPGYLFADIRNGYEILSVYLIGIMAILLLQDRYFISMLFLPIALSVTYIGFMVGIFSKPLVSCDERLVLFLKHPNILGAVSAIALLFLITYCNKWKGISRYILSGMGCLITLILILSANRAAYLATFVSLSFLIFYLSKKRIVPIVITVIICIVTIFVLPQEQLDRVVSSVESPLNDRTFETRKPIWEAAIAGIESAPWFGNSIRAFKAFHHNYIMENAEDLNSRYREVEKTVYHPHNIFIGLLFMYGIVGTTLFIWSVGLALKKALAQKDLFFQVVIIFYSVFGLFEFSLDREDGIVLLFFPMGLVYGREIAASLQRQPPAQHDQPCGAQAE
;
A
#
# COMPACT_ATOMS: atom_id res chain seq x y z
N MET A 1 10.60 -36.73 4.79
CA MET A 1 10.85 -36.73 3.33
C MET A 1 9.60 -36.59 2.48
N GLN A 2 8.39 -36.79 3.02
CA GLN A 2 7.11 -36.65 2.27
C GLN A 2 6.61 -35.21 2.03
N ILE A 3 7.16 -34.22 2.74
CA ILE A 3 6.71 -32.83 2.58
C ILE A 3 7.08 -32.23 1.22
N TRP A 4 8.17 -32.72 0.60
CA TRP A 4 8.66 -32.23 -0.70
C TRP A 4 7.92 -32.85 -1.91
N GLU A 5 7.11 -33.86 -1.71
CA GLU A 5 6.32 -34.48 -2.78
C GLU A 5 4.92 -33.86 -2.94
N ALA A 6 4.50 -33.00 -2.03
CA ALA A 6 3.23 -32.32 -2.13
C ALA A 6 3.17 -31.49 -3.42
N LYS A 7 2.12 -31.70 -4.22
CA LYS A 7 1.90 -31.00 -5.52
C LYS A 7 2.07 -29.48 -5.42
N TRP A 8 1.77 -28.89 -4.25
CA TRP A 8 1.90 -27.45 -4.02
C TRP A 8 3.35 -27.00 -3.85
N VAL A 9 4.23 -27.82 -3.25
CA VAL A 9 5.67 -27.52 -3.11
C VAL A 9 6.34 -27.60 -4.48
N LYS A 10 6.03 -28.60 -5.28
CA LYS A 10 6.51 -28.69 -6.67
C LYS A 10 6.02 -27.51 -7.51
N SER A 11 4.80 -26.99 -7.28
CA SER A 11 4.30 -25.81 -7.97
C SER A 11 4.94 -24.50 -7.52
N LEU A 12 5.43 -24.40 -6.28
CA LEU A 12 6.17 -23.25 -5.75
C LEU A 12 7.58 -23.17 -6.35
N PHE A 13 8.20 -24.30 -6.64
CA PHE A 13 9.53 -24.40 -7.24
C PHE A 13 9.50 -24.61 -8.78
N ASN A 14 8.36 -24.35 -9.41
CA ASN A 14 8.23 -24.29 -10.86
C ASN A 14 9.00 -23.10 -11.46
N GLU A 15 8.91 -22.96 -12.78
CA GLU A 15 9.55 -21.91 -13.59
C GLU A 15 9.41 -20.48 -13.01
N TYR A 16 8.44 -20.24 -12.15
CA TYR A 16 8.15 -18.93 -11.53
C TYR A 16 8.76 -18.74 -10.13
N ALA A 17 9.54 -19.71 -9.63
CA ALA A 17 10.14 -19.63 -8.30
C ALA A 17 11.03 -18.38 -8.14
N LEU A 18 11.78 -18.02 -9.18
CA LEU A 18 12.63 -16.82 -9.18
C LEU A 18 11.80 -15.53 -9.08
N PHE A 19 10.66 -15.45 -9.77
CA PHE A 19 9.78 -14.29 -9.66
C PHE A 19 9.18 -14.18 -8.26
N PHE A 20 8.76 -15.30 -7.69
CA PHE A 20 8.27 -15.37 -6.32
C PHE A 20 9.35 -14.98 -5.29
N ILE A 21 10.57 -15.48 -5.44
CA ILE A 21 11.72 -15.10 -4.61
C ILE A 21 12.01 -13.59 -4.77
N SER A 22 11.92 -13.07 -6.00
CA SER A 22 12.11 -11.64 -6.25
C SER A 22 11.06 -10.77 -5.57
N LEU A 23 9.79 -11.22 -5.54
CA LEU A 23 8.74 -10.59 -4.74
C LEU A 23 9.04 -10.66 -3.25
N CYS A 24 9.50 -11.82 -2.74
CA CYS A 24 9.94 -11.95 -1.35
C CYS A 24 11.04 -10.94 -1.03
N VAL A 25 12.05 -10.85 -1.88
CA VAL A 25 13.17 -9.92 -1.73
C VAL A 25 12.67 -8.47 -1.79
N LEU A 26 11.75 -8.15 -2.69
CA LEU A 26 11.13 -6.83 -2.77
C LEU A 26 10.44 -6.47 -1.45
N PHE A 27 9.58 -7.35 -0.94
CA PHE A 27 8.84 -7.12 0.31
C PHE A 27 9.72 -7.22 1.56
N TRP A 28 10.70 -8.12 1.58
CA TRP A 28 11.72 -8.14 2.63
C TRP A 28 12.48 -6.82 2.67
N TRP A 29 12.71 -6.23 1.54
CA TRP A 29 13.45 -5.00 1.41
C TRP A 29 12.64 -3.73 1.58
N LEU A 30 11.32 -3.76 1.42
CA LEU A 30 10.43 -2.77 2.04
C LEU A 30 10.80 -2.61 3.51
N GLY A 31 11.15 -3.73 4.11
CA GLY A 31 11.62 -3.82 5.45
C GLY A 31 12.94 -3.17 5.80
N THR A 32 13.82 -2.89 4.92
CA THR A 32 15.13 -2.27 5.24
C THR A 32 15.18 -0.77 4.95
N GLY A 33 14.05 -0.16 4.57
CA GLY A 33 13.87 1.29 4.41
C GLY A 33 14.72 1.91 3.28
N SER A 34 15.07 1.15 2.28
CA SER A 34 15.73 1.63 1.08
C SER A 34 15.31 0.82 -0.14
N LEU A 35 14.03 0.97 -0.53
CA LEU A 35 13.60 0.54 -1.85
C LEU A 35 14.32 1.42 -2.86
N THR A 36 15.43 0.95 -3.38
CA THR A 36 16.06 1.63 -4.49
C THR A 36 15.43 1.14 -5.79
N TRP A 37 15.32 2.03 -6.79
CA TRP A 37 14.88 1.67 -8.13
C TRP A 37 15.55 0.38 -8.66
N LYS A 38 16.79 0.12 -8.27
CA LYS A 38 17.56 -1.10 -8.61
C LYS A 38 16.86 -2.38 -8.13
N ARG A 39 16.17 -2.33 -7.01
CA ARG A 39 15.53 -3.51 -6.36
C ARG A 39 14.17 -3.79 -6.95
N ILE A 40 13.41 -2.75 -7.27
CA ILE A 40 12.14 -2.88 -8.00
C ILE A 40 12.38 -3.42 -9.40
N SER A 41 13.52 -3.08 -10.01
CA SER A 41 13.87 -3.56 -11.35
C SER A 41 14.04 -5.08 -11.41
N ILE A 42 14.52 -5.74 -10.35
CA ILE A 42 14.73 -7.19 -10.36
C ILE A 42 13.43 -7.97 -10.64
N PRO A 43 12.34 -7.80 -9.87
CA PRO A 43 11.07 -8.46 -10.17
C PRO A 43 10.51 -8.09 -11.55
N LEU A 44 10.69 -6.83 -11.99
CA LEU A 44 10.25 -6.40 -13.31
C LEU A 44 10.97 -7.15 -14.44
N PHE A 45 12.30 -7.24 -14.38
CA PHE A 45 13.08 -7.96 -15.40
C PHE A 45 12.76 -9.44 -15.41
N ILE A 46 12.71 -10.08 -14.24
CA ILE A 46 12.39 -11.50 -14.14
C ILE A 46 10.97 -11.76 -14.61
N GLY A 47 10.00 -10.97 -14.16
CA GLY A 47 8.61 -11.08 -14.60
C GLY A 47 8.45 -10.81 -16.09
N GLY A 48 9.10 -9.76 -16.59
CA GLY A 48 9.11 -9.44 -18.03
C GLY A 48 9.68 -10.57 -18.89
N TYR A 49 10.80 -11.18 -18.47
CA TYR A 49 11.38 -12.33 -19.15
C TYR A 49 10.41 -13.51 -19.24
N TYR A 50 9.76 -13.88 -18.13
CA TYR A 50 8.81 -14.98 -18.13
C TYR A 50 7.56 -14.67 -18.96
N LEU A 51 7.04 -13.45 -18.92
CA LEU A 51 5.92 -13.04 -19.76
C LEU A 51 6.30 -13.05 -21.24
N TRP A 52 7.52 -12.66 -21.57
CA TRP A 52 8.04 -12.75 -22.94
C TRP A 52 8.17 -14.20 -23.38
N LYS A 53 8.78 -15.08 -22.57
CA LYS A 53 8.88 -16.53 -22.82
C LYS A 53 7.49 -17.16 -23.00
N ALA A 54 6.49 -16.73 -22.23
CA ALA A 54 5.12 -17.20 -22.34
C ALA A 54 4.32 -16.52 -23.47
N GLU A 55 4.97 -15.70 -24.31
CA GLU A 55 4.37 -14.97 -25.44
C GLU A 55 3.17 -14.07 -25.06
N VAL A 56 3.09 -13.65 -23.80
CA VAL A 56 1.99 -12.80 -23.31
C VAL A 56 1.94 -11.45 -24.03
N TYR A 57 3.05 -11.00 -24.64
CA TYR A 57 3.09 -9.77 -25.47
C TYR A 57 2.12 -9.79 -26.64
N ARG A 58 1.74 -10.98 -27.17
CA ARG A 58 0.72 -11.10 -28.23
C ARG A 58 -0.65 -10.59 -27.79
N PHE A 59 -0.85 -10.44 -26.48
CA PHE A 59 -2.12 -10.00 -25.90
C PHE A 59 -2.12 -8.54 -25.45
N ILE A 60 -1.05 -7.78 -25.66
CA ILE A 60 -0.96 -6.36 -25.27
C ILE A 60 -2.15 -5.55 -25.83
N ARG A 61 -2.63 -5.86 -27.03
CA ARG A 61 -3.79 -5.21 -27.63
C ARG A 61 -5.12 -5.42 -26.88
N ARG A 62 -5.13 -6.31 -25.88
CA ARG A 62 -6.31 -6.67 -25.08
C ARG A 62 -6.27 -6.12 -23.67
N ILE A 63 -5.25 -5.34 -23.34
CA ILE A 63 -5.18 -4.68 -22.04
C ILE A 63 -6.36 -3.70 -21.98
N PRO A 64 -7.24 -3.80 -20.97
CA PRO A 64 -8.34 -2.89 -20.81
C PRO A 64 -7.85 -1.45 -20.72
N LEU A 65 -8.50 -0.52 -21.41
CA LEU A 65 -8.12 0.90 -21.39
C LEU A 65 -8.02 1.43 -19.94
N ALA A 66 -8.91 0.96 -19.07
CA ALA A 66 -8.88 1.29 -17.64
C ALA A 66 -7.58 0.91 -16.94
N ALA A 67 -6.90 -0.16 -17.37
CA ALA A 67 -5.61 -0.58 -16.81
C ALA A 67 -4.45 0.34 -17.24
N LEU A 68 -4.65 1.19 -18.25
CA LEU A 68 -3.65 2.18 -18.68
C LEU A 68 -3.67 3.45 -17.84
N LEU A 69 -4.75 3.72 -17.09
CA LEU A 69 -4.84 4.93 -16.28
C LEU A 69 -3.82 5.02 -15.14
N PRO A 70 -3.53 3.95 -14.37
CA PRO A 70 -2.44 3.99 -13.41
C PRO A 70 -1.07 4.23 -14.07
N ILE A 71 -0.88 3.73 -15.30
CA ILE A 71 0.32 4.01 -16.09
C ILE A 71 0.37 5.49 -16.47
N ALA A 72 -0.75 6.05 -16.94
CA ALA A 72 -0.83 7.47 -17.25
C ALA A 72 -0.59 8.35 -16.02
N ALA A 73 -1.12 7.98 -14.85
CA ALA A 73 -0.85 8.67 -13.59
C ALA A 73 0.64 8.62 -13.20
N ALA A 74 1.29 7.46 -13.36
CA ALA A 74 2.71 7.30 -13.12
C ALA A 74 3.55 8.14 -14.10
N LEU A 75 3.22 8.14 -15.39
CA LEU A 75 3.88 8.97 -16.39
C LEU A 75 3.67 10.46 -16.11
N TYR A 76 2.46 10.86 -15.73
CA TYR A 76 2.20 12.23 -15.31
C TYR A 76 3.12 12.63 -14.15
N THR A 77 3.26 11.78 -13.14
CA THR A 77 4.17 12.02 -12.02
C THR A 77 5.63 12.19 -12.48
N MET A 78 6.08 11.44 -13.51
CA MET A 78 7.44 11.58 -14.05
C MET A 78 7.67 12.91 -14.77
N PHE A 79 6.64 13.44 -15.40
CA PHE A 79 6.74 14.59 -16.32
C PHE A 79 5.94 15.79 -15.85
N THR A 80 5.75 15.97 -14.55
CA THR A 80 5.06 17.13 -13.99
C THR A 80 5.72 18.43 -14.47
N PRO A 81 4.98 19.36 -15.09
CA PRO A 81 5.52 20.61 -15.61
C PRO A 81 6.25 21.43 -14.54
N GLY A 82 7.43 21.93 -14.87
CA GLY A 82 8.26 22.74 -13.97
C GLY A 82 9.27 21.95 -13.14
N TYR A 83 9.11 20.63 -13.01
CA TYR A 83 9.98 19.79 -12.18
C TYR A 83 10.42 18.50 -12.90
N LEU A 84 10.58 18.58 -14.23
CA LEU A 84 11.05 17.48 -15.06
C LEU A 84 12.27 16.83 -14.39
N PHE A 85 12.27 15.56 -14.17
CA PHE A 85 13.29 14.77 -13.47
C PHE A 85 13.23 14.72 -11.93
N ALA A 86 12.57 15.66 -11.23
CA ALA A 86 12.50 15.61 -9.77
C ALA A 86 11.69 14.40 -9.29
N ASP A 87 10.62 14.08 -10.00
CA ASP A 87 9.63 13.08 -9.63
C ASP A 87 9.72 11.79 -10.47
N ILE A 88 10.70 11.68 -11.37
CA ILE A 88 10.92 10.49 -12.19
C ILE A 88 10.99 9.22 -11.33
N ARG A 89 11.68 9.30 -10.21
CA ARG A 89 11.79 8.17 -9.30
C ARG A 89 10.43 7.70 -8.79
N ASN A 90 9.60 8.61 -8.33
CA ASN A 90 8.27 8.29 -7.80
C ASN A 90 7.37 7.69 -8.87
N GLY A 91 7.32 8.30 -10.05
CA GLY A 91 6.54 7.77 -11.17
C GLY A 91 7.05 6.39 -11.61
N TYR A 92 8.37 6.17 -11.63
CA TYR A 92 8.95 4.86 -11.90
C TYR A 92 8.55 3.83 -10.84
N GLU A 93 8.55 4.19 -9.56
CA GLU A 93 8.14 3.31 -8.47
C GLU A 93 6.66 2.93 -8.58
N ILE A 94 5.77 3.91 -8.84
CA ILE A 94 4.35 3.68 -9.07
C ILE A 94 4.13 2.71 -10.24
N LEU A 95 4.73 3.01 -11.39
CA LEU A 95 4.62 2.19 -12.60
C LEU A 95 5.11 0.77 -12.36
N SER A 96 6.30 0.65 -11.77
CA SER A 96 6.96 -0.62 -11.55
C SER A 96 6.18 -1.51 -10.60
N VAL A 97 5.75 -0.97 -9.47
CA VAL A 97 4.97 -1.71 -8.46
C VAL A 97 3.62 -2.15 -9.03
N TYR A 98 2.96 -1.30 -9.79
CA TYR A 98 1.71 -1.63 -10.49
C TYR A 98 1.90 -2.78 -11.48
N LEU A 99 2.93 -2.71 -12.32
CA LEU A 99 3.26 -3.76 -13.29
C LEU A 99 3.64 -5.09 -12.61
N ILE A 100 4.39 -5.03 -11.51
CA ILE A 100 4.72 -6.23 -10.70
C ILE A 100 3.43 -6.88 -10.18
N GLY A 101 2.44 -6.11 -9.75
CA GLY A 101 1.14 -6.64 -9.33
C GLY A 101 0.42 -7.37 -10.46
N ILE A 102 0.39 -6.81 -11.68
CA ILE A 102 -0.15 -7.49 -12.87
C ILE A 102 0.61 -8.79 -13.15
N MET A 103 1.94 -8.72 -13.19
CA MET A 103 2.80 -9.88 -13.46
C MET A 103 2.61 -10.99 -12.43
N ALA A 104 2.45 -10.64 -11.16
CA ALA A 104 2.24 -11.60 -10.09
C ALA A 104 1.01 -12.48 -10.36
N ILE A 105 -0.10 -11.89 -10.82
CA ILE A 105 -1.30 -12.66 -11.17
C ILE A 105 -1.09 -13.52 -12.42
N LEU A 106 -0.50 -12.96 -13.46
CA LEU A 106 -0.31 -13.66 -14.72
C LEU A 106 0.64 -14.86 -14.57
N LEU A 107 1.71 -14.70 -13.81
CA LEU A 107 2.72 -15.74 -13.60
C LEU A 107 2.34 -16.75 -12.52
N LEU A 108 1.63 -16.34 -11.49
CA LEU A 108 1.18 -17.23 -10.40
C LEU A 108 -0.20 -17.85 -10.68
N GLN A 109 -0.71 -17.74 -11.90
CA GLN A 109 -1.97 -18.38 -12.34
C GLN A 109 -3.14 -18.04 -11.43
N ASP A 110 -3.39 -16.74 -11.21
CA ASP A 110 -4.47 -16.20 -10.37
C ASP A 110 -4.40 -16.62 -8.88
N ARG A 111 -3.22 -17.04 -8.40
CA ARG A 111 -3.01 -17.28 -6.97
C ARG A 111 -2.78 -15.98 -6.22
N TYR A 112 -3.75 -15.07 -6.32
CA TYR A 112 -3.74 -13.74 -5.73
C TYR A 112 -3.31 -13.72 -4.26
N PHE A 113 -3.81 -14.66 -3.46
CA PHE A 113 -3.47 -14.73 -2.05
C PHE A 113 -1.99 -15.04 -1.79
N ILE A 114 -1.32 -15.79 -2.69
CA ILE A 114 0.10 -16.10 -2.56
C ILE A 114 0.92 -14.82 -2.71
N SER A 115 0.56 -13.97 -3.67
CA SER A 115 1.28 -12.72 -3.93
C SER A 115 1.30 -11.77 -2.73
N MET A 116 0.28 -11.82 -1.88
CA MET A 116 0.16 -10.95 -0.70
C MET A 116 0.70 -11.58 0.59
N LEU A 117 0.95 -12.90 0.61
CA LEU A 117 1.48 -13.59 1.80
C LEU A 117 2.86 -13.09 2.25
N PHE A 118 3.60 -12.49 1.32
CA PHE A 118 4.94 -11.97 1.66
C PHE A 118 4.91 -10.91 2.72
N LEU A 119 3.92 -10.04 2.70
CA LEU A 119 3.84 -8.94 3.62
C LEU A 119 3.74 -9.44 5.08
N PRO A 120 2.78 -10.31 5.44
CA PRO A 120 2.73 -10.86 6.79
C PRO A 120 3.95 -11.74 7.13
N ILE A 121 4.50 -12.49 6.18
CA ILE A 121 5.71 -13.29 6.41
C ILE A 121 6.90 -12.39 6.72
N ALA A 122 7.16 -11.37 5.89
CA ALA A 122 8.28 -10.45 6.08
C ALA A 122 8.21 -9.73 7.43
N LEU A 123 7.03 -9.22 7.81
CA LEU A 123 6.82 -8.58 9.11
C LEU A 123 7.09 -9.55 10.27
N SER A 124 6.52 -10.76 10.20
CA SER A 124 6.65 -11.75 11.27
C SER A 124 8.10 -12.21 11.44
N VAL A 125 8.77 -12.57 10.36
CA VAL A 125 10.17 -13.03 10.39
C VAL A 125 11.09 -11.92 10.90
N THR A 126 10.88 -10.69 10.48
CA THR A 126 11.72 -9.57 10.93
C THR A 126 11.50 -9.26 12.40
N TYR A 127 10.25 -9.27 12.87
CA TYR A 127 9.97 -9.06 14.29
C TYR A 127 10.54 -10.19 15.16
N ILE A 128 10.38 -11.45 14.75
CA ILE A 128 10.98 -12.60 15.45
C ILE A 128 12.50 -12.46 15.45
N GLY A 129 13.12 -12.18 14.32
CA GLY A 129 14.56 -11.98 14.21
C GLY A 129 15.09 -10.86 15.11
N PHE A 130 14.27 -9.82 15.31
CA PHE A 130 14.56 -8.77 16.31
C PHE A 130 14.51 -9.31 17.74
N MET A 131 13.41 -9.98 18.10
CA MET A 131 13.22 -10.51 19.46
C MET A 131 14.31 -11.54 19.85
N VAL A 132 14.84 -12.28 18.88
CA VAL A 132 15.91 -13.28 19.07
C VAL A 132 17.31 -12.65 19.01
N GLY A 133 17.42 -11.33 18.79
CA GLY A 133 18.70 -10.62 18.78
C GLY A 133 19.56 -10.82 17.51
N ILE A 134 18.96 -11.35 16.42
CA ILE A 134 19.67 -11.50 15.13
C ILE A 134 19.98 -10.11 14.52
N PHE A 135 19.13 -9.12 14.79
CA PHE A 135 19.28 -7.75 14.30
C PHE A 135 19.71 -6.83 15.44
N SER A 136 20.94 -6.32 15.37
CA SER A 136 21.56 -5.53 16.45
C SER A 136 21.22 -4.03 16.44
N LYS A 137 20.41 -3.54 15.50
CA LYS A 137 20.09 -2.12 15.42
C LYS A 137 18.88 -1.76 16.29
N PRO A 138 18.89 -0.59 16.94
CA PRO A 138 17.74 -0.11 17.68
C PRO A 138 16.55 0.01 16.72
N LEU A 139 15.52 -0.78 16.97
CA LEU A 139 14.31 -0.85 16.17
C LEU A 139 13.21 0.05 16.74
N VAL A 140 13.61 0.96 17.61
CA VAL A 140 12.75 1.93 18.31
C VAL A 140 13.12 3.33 17.86
N SER A 141 12.14 4.16 17.60
CA SER A 141 12.32 5.59 17.28
C SER A 141 12.73 6.37 18.53
N CYS A 142 13.13 7.64 18.34
CA CYS A 142 13.40 8.56 19.44
C CYS A 142 12.21 8.73 20.39
N ASP A 143 10.98 8.45 19.94
CA ASP A 143 9.74 8.53 20.74
C ASP A 143 9.33 7.18 21.33
N GLU A 144 10.27 6.23 21.48
CA GLU A 144 10.05 4.87 22.01
C GLU A 144 9.05 4.01 21.24
N ARG A 145 8.64 4.43 20.03
CA ARG A 145 7.74 3.67 19.16
C ARG A 145 8.50 2.65 18.32
N LEU A 146 7.89 1.48 18.14
CA LEU A 146 8.46 0.45 17.27
C LEU A 146 8.50 0.95 15.83
N VAL A 147 9.67 0.88 15.19
CA VAL A 147 9.86 1.24 13.76
C VAL A 147 10.32 0.05 12.94
N LEU A 148 10.83 -1.01 13.58
CA LEU A 148 11.48 -2.13 12.93
C LEU A 148 12.48 -1.59 11.88
N PHE A 149 12.34 -2.08 10.67
CA PHE A 149 13.16 -1.74 9.51
C PHE A 149 12.60 -0.59 8.64
N LEU A 150 11.37 -0.14 8.91
CA LEU A 150 10.69 0.88 8.09
C LEU A 150 11.07 2.30 8.47
N LYS A 151 11.94 2.48 9.47
CA LYS A 151 12.48 3.77 9.94
C LYS A 151 11.42 4.80 10.39
N HIS A 152 10.13 4.48 10.24
CA HIS A 152 9.05 5.38 10.60
C HIS A 152 7.86 4.61 11.18
N PRO A 153 7.39 4.95 12.39
CA PRO A 153 6.33 4.19 13.05
C PRO A 153 4.99 4.27 12.31
N ASN A 154 4.68 5.41 11.66
CA ASN A 154 3.43 5.56 10.93
C ASN A 154 3.34 4.59 9.75
N ILE A 155 4.44 4.33 9.07
CA ILE A 155 4.48 3.38 7.97
C ILE A 155 4.41 1.94 8.49
N LEU A 156 5.11 1.63 9.58
CA LEU A 156 4.99 0.31 10.20
C LEU A 156 3.55 0.03 10.60
N GLY A 157 2.84 1.01 11.17
CA GLY A 157 1.42 0.91 11.47
C GLY A 157 0.58 0.60 10.22
N ALA A 158 0.77 1.33 9.12
CA ALA A 158 0.02 1.12 7.88
C ALA A 158 0.31 -0.26 7.25
N VAL A 159 1.59 -0.65 7.17
CA VAL A 159 2.01 -1.95 6.62
C VAL A 159 1.42 -3.10 7.44
N SER A 160 1.51 -3.01 8.78
CA SER A 160 0.95 -4.01 9.69
C SER A 160 -0.57 -4.10 9.59
N ALA A 161 -1.25 -2.96 9.51
CA ALA A 161 -2.70 -2.91 9.33
C ALA A 161 -3.14 -3.62 8.04
N ILE A 162 -2.51 -3.30 6.91
CA ILE A 162 -2.86 -3.92 5.62
C ILE A 162 -2.53 -5.42 5.62
N ALA A 163 -1.42 -5.84 6.24
CA ALA A 163 -1.10 -7.25 6.40
C ALA A 163 -2.15 -7.99 7.24
N LEU A 164 -2.61 -7.38 8.33
CA LEU A 164 -3.66 -7.93 9.19
C LEU A 164 -5.00 -8.03 8.43
N LEU A 165 -5.40 -6.96 7.75
CA LEU A 165 -6.62 -6.93 6.92
C LEU A 165 -6.59 -8.00 5.83
N PHE A 166 -5.42 -8.23 5.21
CA PHE A 166 -5.23 -9.32 4.26
C PHE A 166 -5.47 -10.69 4.90
N LEU A 167 -4.83 -10.98 6.04
CA LEU A 167 -5.00 -12.25 6.73
C LEU A 167 -6.46 -12.52 7.11
N ILE A 168 -7.16 -11.51 7.62
CA ILE A 168 -8.57 -11.63 8.01
C ILE A 168 -9.45 -11.84 6.79
N THR A 169 -9.25 -11.09 5.70
CA THR A 169 -10.04 -11.22 4.47
C THR A 169 -9.97 -12.62 3.89
N TYR A 170 -8.82 -13.28 4.01
CA TYR A 170 -8.61 -14.61 3.46
C TYR A 170 -8.63 -15.74 4.48
N CYS A 171 -8.97 -15.49 5.75
CA CYS A 171 -8.95 -16.51 6.81
C CYS A 171 -9.78 -17.75 6.49
N ASN A 172 -10.89 -17.60 5.76
CA ASN A 172 -11.77 -18.71 5.36
C ASN A 172 -11.18 -19.61 4.26
N LYS A 173 -10.12 -19.17 3.57
CA LYS A 173 -9.41 -19.97 2.54
C LYS A 173 -8.37 -20.92 3.15
N TRP A 174 -8.02 -20.71 4.41
CA TRP A 174 -6.99 -21.47 5.09
C TRP A 174 -7.59 -22.69 5.82
N LYS A 175 -7.02 -23.85 5.63
CA LYS A 175 -7.47 -25.11 6.23
C LYS A 175 -6.31 -25.82 6.92
N GLY A 176 -6.64 -26.66 7.90
CA GLY A 176 -5.65 -27.46 8.61
C GLY A 176 -4.60 -26.60 9.33
N ILE A 177 -3.35 -27.05 9.34
CA ILE A 177 -2.25 -26.42 10.06
C ILE A 177 -1.94 -24.99 9.58
N SER A 178 -2.17 -24.69 8.29
CA SER A 178 -1.95 -23.35 7.76
C SER A 178 -2.82 -22.30 8.42
N ARG A 179 -4.04 -22.65 8.85
CA ARG A 179 -4.93 -21.75 9.58
C ARG A 179 -4.33 -21.32 10.92
N TYR A 180 -3.73 -22.26 11.67
CA TYR A 180 -3.11 -21.94 12.96
C TYR A 180 -1.86 -21.07 12.80
N ILE A 181 -1.01 -21.41 11.81
CA ILE A 181 0.18 -20.59 11.51
C ILE A 181 -0.22 -19.16 11.16
N LEU A 182 -1.18 -18.96 10.27
CA LEU A 182 -1.62 -17.64 9.85
C LEU A 182 -2.36 -16.86 10.95
N SER A 183 -3.07 -17.58 11.83
CA SER A 183 -3.65 -16.96 13.03
C SER A 183 -2.55 -16.47 13.98
N GLY A 184 -1.53 -17.29 14.22
CA GLY A 184 -0.36 -16.87 15.01
C GLY A 184 0.36 -15.65 14.41
N MET A 185 0.53 -15.64 13.08
CA MET A 185 1.06 -14.45 12.38
C MET A 185 0.14 -13.23 12.55
N GLY A 186 -1.17 -13.42 12.50
CA GLY A 186 -2.15 -12.36 12.72
C GLY A 186 -2.01 -11.75 14.14
N CYS A 187 -1.87 -12.58 15.17
CA CYS A 187 -1.61 -12.11 16.54
C CYS A 187 -0.31 -11.31 16.62
N LEU A 188 0.76 -11.82 15.99
CA LEU A 188 2.06 -11.13 15.97
C LEU A 188 1.98 -9.78 15.26
N ILE A 189 1.32 -9.72 14.11
CA ILE A 189 1.13 -8.48 13.35
C ILE A 189 0.27 -7.48 14.12
N THR A 190 -0.74 -7.95 14.85
CA THR A 190 -1.53 -7.10 15.74
C THR A 190 -0.66 -6.49 16.83
N LEU A 191 0.23 -7.27 17.43
CA LEU A 191 1.20 -6.76 18.39
C LEU A 191 2.12 -5.71 17.78
N ILE A 192 2.66 -5.95 16.57
CA ILE A 192 3.49 -4.98 15.85
C ILE A 192 2.70 -3.69 15.57
N LEU A 193 1.44 -3.80 15.15
CA LEU A 193 0.56 -2.65 14.93
C LEU A 193 0.40 -1.84 16.22
N ILE A 194 0.12 -2.48 17.36
CA ILE A 194 -0.02 -1.81 18.66
C ILE A 194 1.29 -1.11 19.04
N LEU A 195 2.43 -1.79 18.92
CA LEU A 195 3.74 -1.23 19.27
C LEU A 195 4.20 -0.09 18.33
N SER A 196 3.61 0.03 17.13
CA SER A 196 3.86 1.18 16.25
C SER A 196 3.30 2.49 16.79
N ALA A 197 2.37 2.42 17.74
CA ALA A 197 1.69 3.56 18.37
C ALA A 197 1.12 4.59 17.37
N ASN A 198 0.64 4.11 16.20
CA ASN A 198 0.09 4.96 15.14
C ASN A 198 -1.43 5.05 15.23
N ARG A 199 -1.93 6.16 15.79
CA ARG A 199 -3.37 6.43 15.95
C ARG A 199 -4.15 6.42 14.62
N ALA A 200 -3.57 6.99 13.56
CA ALA A 200 -4.21 7.01 12.25
C ALA A 200 -4.37 5.59 11.67
N ALA A 201 -3.35 4.73 11.85
CA ALA A 201 -3.44 3.32 11.44
C ALA A 201 -4.47 2.55 12.28
N TYR A 202 -4.59 2.82 13.59
CA TYR A 202 -5.62 2.20 14.44
C TYR A 202 -7.01 2.56 13.96
N LEU A 203 -7.29 3.85 13.76
CA LEU A 203 -8.59 4.32 13.30
C LEU A 203 -8.94 3.74 11.92
N ALA A 204 -8.01 3.79 10.98
CA ALA A 204 -8.19 3.25 9.65
C ALA A 204 -8.42 1.73 9.66
N THR A 205 -7.66 0.99 10.50
CA THR A 205 -7.84 -0.45 10.69
C THR A 205 -9.20 -0.76 11.28
N PHE A 206 -9.61 0.00 12.29
CA PHE A 206 -10.90 -0.15 12.95
C PHE A 206 -12.06 0.03 11.96
N VAL A 207 -12.07 1.11 11.17
CA VAL A 207 -13.11 1.36 10.16
C VAL A 207 -13.12 0.26 9.10
N SER A 208 -11.94 -0.17 8.65
CA SER A 208 -11.78 -1.23 7.65
C SER A 208 -12.26 -2.60 8.17
N LEU A 209 -11.96 -2.93 9.43
CA LEU A 209 -12.45 -4.14 10.08
C LEU A 209 -13.95 -4.10 10.28
N SER A 210 -14.51 -2.97 10.69
CA SER A 210 -15.95 -2.79 10.84
C SER A 210 -16.68 -3.04 9.53
N PHE A 211 -16.17 -2.48 8.43
CA PHE A 211 -16.69 -2.76 7.08
C PHE A 211 -16.58 -4.25 6.73
N LEU A 212 -15.44 -4.88 6.96
CA LEU A 212 -15.20 -6.27 6.67
C LEU A 212 -16.14 -7.20 7.45
N ILE A 213 -16.31 -6.96 8.75
CA ILE A 213 -17.21 -7.71 9.61
C ILE A 213 -18.66 -7.51 9.16
N PHE A 214 -19.06 -6.29 8.84
CA PHE A 214 -20.41 -5.98 8.33
C PHE A 214 -20.68 -6.71 7.00
N TYR A 215 -19.70 -6.73 6.10
CA TYR A 215 -19.83 -7.39 4.80
C TYR A 215 -19.90 -8.92 4.92
N LEU A 216 -19.07 -9.52 5.79
CA LEU A 216 -19.00 -10.97 5.97
C LEU A 216 -20.12 -11.54 6.84
N SER A 217 -20.73 -10.72 7.70
CA SER A 217 -21.76 -11.18 8.64
C SER A 217 -23.15 -11.22 7.99
N LYS A 218 -23.82 -12.36 8.12
CA LYS A 218 -25.22 -12.51 7.72
C LYS A 218 -26.19 -11.81 8.71
N LYS A 219 -25.75 -11.60 9.96
CA LYS A 219 -26.54 -10.96 11.02
C LYS A 219 -25.97 -9.59 11.33
N ARG A 220 -26.67 -8.52 10.98
CA ARG A 220 -26.20 -7.13 11.11
C ARG A 220 -25.82 -6.70 12.54
N ILE A 221 -26.38 -7.34 13.55
CA ILE A 221 -26.11 -7.02 14.96
C ILE A 221 -24.74 -7.51 15.44
N VAL A 222 -24.29 -8.65 14.92
CA VAL A 222 -23.00 -9.25 15.30
C VAL A 222 -21.80 -8.34 14.98
N PRO A 223 -21.70 -7.74 13.78
CA PRO A 223 -20.61 -6.79 13.50
C PRO A 223 -20.59 -5.60 14.46
N ILE A 224 -21.75 -5.06 14.79
CA ILE A 224 -21.85 -3.92 15.72
C ILE A 224 -21.28 -4.31 17.09
N VAL A 225 -21.70 -5.46 17.62
CA VAL A 225 -21.21 -5.97 18.92
C VAL A 225 -19.70 -6.22 18.89
N ILE A 226 -19.19 -6.87 17.85
CA ILE A 226 -17.75 -7.13 17.72
C ILE A 226 -16.98 -5.80 17.60
N THR A 227 -17.48 -4.85 16.84
CA THR A 227 -16.88 -3.53 16.69
C THR A 227 -16.79 -2.81 18.03
N VAL A 228 -17.87 -2.82 18.82
CA VAL A 228 -17.88 -2.24 20.18
C VAL A 228 -16.87 -2.95 21.10
N ILE A 229 -16.82 -4.28 21.06
CA ILE A 229 -15.85 -5.06 21.85
C ILE A 229 -14.42 -4.68 21.46
N ILE A 230 -14.11 -4.57 20.15
CA ILE A 230 -12.78 -4.16 19.68
C ILE A 230 -12.43 -2.75 20.17
N CYS A 231 -13.38 -1.80 20.13
CA CYS A 231 -13.21 -0.47 20.70
C CYS A 231 -12.83 -0.52 22.18
N ILE A 232 -13.62 -1.25 22.95
CA ILE A 232 -13.40 -1.39 24.41
C ILE A 232 -12.03 -2.01 24.67
N VAL A 233 -11.70 -3.12 24.02
CA VAL A 233 -10.39 -3.79 24.18
C VAL A 233 -9.23 -2.86 23.77
N THR A 234 -9.39 -2.10 22.69
CA THR A 234 -8.38 -1.14 22.24
C THR A 234 -8.13 -0.07 23.30
N ILE A 235 -9.16 0.46 23.95
CA ILE A 235 -9.04 1.43 25.05
C ILE A 235 -8.25 0.84 26.23
N PHE A 236 -8.52 -0.42 26.59
CA PHE A 236 -7.82 -1.08 27.70
C PHE A 236 -6.38 -1.49 27.39
N VAL A 237 -6.04 -1.71 26.13
CA VAL A 237 -4.69 -2.13 25.68
C VAL A 237 -3.80 -0.94 25.35
N LEU A 238 -4.36 0.24 25.09
CA LEU A 238 -3.58 1.45 24.84
C LEU A 238 -2.76 1.83 26.08
N PRO A 239 -1.47 2.14 25.94
CA PRO A 239 -0.69 2.74 27.01
C PRO A 239 -1.37 4.02 27.53
N GLN A 240 -1.29 4.25 28.86
CA GLN A 240 -1.97 5.38 29.51
C GLN A 240 -1.69 6.72 28.83
N GLU A 241 -0.42 6.95 28.47
CA GLU A 241 0.00 8.16 27.76
C GLU A 241 -0.71 8.38 26.41
N GLN A 242 -1.02 7.29 25.71
CA GLN A 242 -1.77 7.36 24.45
C GLN A 242 -3.26 7.54 24.68
N LEU A 243 -3.79 6.95 25.75
CA LEU A 243 -5.17 7.16 26.17
C LEU A 243 -5.40 8.63 26.54
N ASP A 244 -4.52 9.22 27.35
CA ASP A 244 -4.58 10.64 27.73
C ASP A 244 -4.53 11.57 26.51
N ARG A 245 -3.73 11.21 25.49
CA ARG A 245 -3.69 11.95 24.21
C ARG A 245 -5.00 11.82 23.41
N VAL A 246 -5.65 10.67 23.44
CA VAL A 246 -6.96 10.47 22.77
C VAL A 246 -8.03 11.27 23.52
N VAL A 247 -8.06 11.19 24.85
CA VAL A 247 -9.02 11.93 25.69
C VAL A 247 -8.85 13.43 25.48
N SER A 248 -7.64 13.94 25.54
CA SER A 248 -7.36 15.38 25.31
C SER A 248 -7.77 15.83 23.91
N SER A 249 -7.59 15.00 22.90
CA SER A 249 -8.01 15.29 21.52
C SER A 249 -9.54 15.34 21.36
N VAL A 250 -10.29 14.59 22.20
CA VAL A 250 -11.77 14.61 22.20
C VAL A 250 -12.30 15.79 23.02
N GLU A 251 -11.68 16.08 24.16
CA GLU A 251 -12.12 17.17 25.04
C GLU A 251 -11.82 18.56 24.47
N SER A 252 -10.71 18.69 23.75
CA SER A 252 -10.29 19.97 23.17
C SER A 252 -9.69 19.78 21.76
N PRO A 253 -10.50 19.40 20.77
CA PRO A 253 -9.99 19.02 19.44
C PRO A 253 -9.25 20.16 18.72
N LEU A 254 -9.58 21.42 19.00
CA LEU A 254 -8.93 22.58 18.40
C LEU A 254 -7.62 22.97 19.12
N ASN A 255 -7.46 22.58 20.38
CA ASN A 255 -6.27 22.82 21.19
C ASN A 255 -5.35 21.59 21.25
N ASP A 256 -5.67 20.50 20.51
CA ASP A 256 -4.76 19.36 20.41
C ASP A 256 -3.46 19.79 19.74
N ARG A 257 -2.35 19.58 20.43
CA ARG A 257 -1.00 19.86 19.93
C ARG A 257 -0.77 19.32 18.52
N THR A 258 -1.39 18.20 18.17
CA THR A 258 -1.28 17.60 16.84
C THR A 258 -2.01 18.41 15.78
N PHE A 259 -3.15 19.02 16.11
CA PHE A 259 -3.90 19.88 15.19
C PHE A 259 -3.21 21.24 15.05
N GLU A 260 -2.77 21.83 16.15
CA GLU A 260 -2.02 23.09 16.15
C GLU A 260 -0.76 23.00 15.28
N THR A 261 -0.01 21.88 15.35
CA THR A 261 1.18 21.69 14.52
C THR A 261 0.85 21.42 13.05
N ARG A 262 -0.31 20.86 12.72
CA ARG A 262 -0.72 20.57 11.34
C ARG A 262 -1.34 21.76 10.62
N LYS A 263 -1.99 22.66 11.34
CA LYS A 263 -2.65 23.81 10.75
C LYS A 263 -1.72 24.63 9.86
N PRO A 264 -0.54 25.10 10.31
CA PRO A 264 0.39 25.85 9.46
C PRO A 264 0.94 25.01 8.27
N ILE A 265 1.08 23.68 8.45
CA ILE A 265 1.49 22.78 7.35
C ILE A 265 0.43 22.77 6.25
N TRP A 266 -0.84 22.72 6.63
CA TRP A 266 -1.96 22.74 5.68
C TRP A 266 -2.13 24.13 5.04
N GLU A 267 -1.96 25.21 5.80
CA GLU A 267 -1.99 26.57 5.27
C GLU A 267 -0.89 26.80 4.22
N ALA A 268 0.33 26.37 4.51
CA ALA A 268 1.43 26.39 3.54
C ALA A 268 1.10 25.53 2.29
N ALA A 269 0.52 24.36 2.48
CA ALA A 269 0.13 23.51 1.36
C ALA A 269 -0.97 24.16 0.50
N ILE A 270 -1.96 24.81 1.11
CA ILE A 270 -3.04 25.51 0.40
C ILE A 270 -2.48 26.68 -0.39
N ALA A 271 -1.61 27.50 0.20
CA ALA A 271 -0.92 28.58 -0.51
C ALA A 271 -0.13 28.04 -1.73
N GLY A 272 0.51 26.88 -1.59
CA GLY A 272 1.17 26.21 -2.70
C GLY A 272 0.19 25.71 -3.78
N ILE A 273 -0.98 25.21 -3.40
CA ILE A 273 -2.02 24.81 -4.36
C ILE A 273 -2.50 26.03 -5.14
N GLU A 274 -2.72 27.17 -4.48
CA GLU A 274 -3.14 28.42 -5.12
C GLU A 274 -2.10 28.95 -6.11
N SER A 275 -0.81 28.75 -5.83
CA SER A 275 0.27 29.16 -6.74
C SER A 275 0.38 28.31 -8.01
N ALA A 276 -0.01 27.03 -7.96
CA ALA A 276 0.06 26.10 -9.09
C ALA A 276 -1.14 25.13 -9.13
N PRO A 277 -2.38 25.63 -9.31
CA PRO A 277 -3.59 24.85 -9.10
C PRO A 277 -3.77 23.71 -10.11
N TRP A 278 -3.33 23.89 -11.35
CA TRP A 278 -3.59 22.94 -12.44
C TRP A 278 -2.63 21.76 -12.44
N PHE A 279 -1.32 22.00 -12.27
CA PHE A 279 -0.29 20.98 -12.47
C PHE A 279 0.48 20.63 -11.21
N GLY A 280 0.33 21.43 -10.13
CA GLY A 280 0.98 21.21 -8.84
C GLY A 280 2.44 21.66 -8.78
N ASN A 281 3.07 21.39 -7.63
CA ASN A 281 4.38 21.93 -7.25
C ASN A 281 5.48 20.85 -7.12
N SER A 282 5.28 19.61 -7.53
CA SER A 282 6.19 18.51 -7.28
C SER A 282 6.30 18.07 -5.80
N ILE A 283 6.62 16.79 -5.64
CA ILE A 283 6.77 16.15 -4.33
C ILE A 283 7.91 16.74 -3.51
N ARG A 284 9.00 17.16 -4.18
CA ARG A 284 10.21 17.67 -3.52
C ARG A 284 10.14 19.15 -3.17
N ALA A 285 9.23 19.88 -3.79
CA ALA A 285 9.07 21.31 -3.56
C ALA A 285 8.46 21.63 -2.20
N PHE A 286 7.70 20.70 -1.60
CA PHE A 286 6.95 20.97 -0.38
C PHE A 286 7.82 21.47 0.77
N LYS A 287 8.96 20.84 0.99
CA LYS A 287 9.88 21.24 2.08
C LYS A 287 10.33 22.70 1.97
N ALA A 288 10.75 23.10 0.78
CA ALA A 288 11.21 24.47 0.53
C ALA A 288 10.04 25.46 0.60
N PHE A 289 8.90 25.08 0.02
CA PHE A 289 7.69 25.90 0.03
C PHE A 289 7.19 26.14 1.46
N HIS A 290 7.08 25.07 2.25
CA HIS A 290 6.70 25.16 3.65
C HIS A 290 7.68 26.03 4.46
N HIS A 291 8.99 25.84 4.27
CA HIS A 291 9.99 26.65 4.95
C HIS A 291 9.83 28.14 4.65
N ASN A 292 9.69 28.50 3.37
CA ASN A 292 9.51 29.89 2.96
C ASN A 292 8.22 30.50 3.55
N TYR A 293 7.10 29.74 3.48
CA TYR A 293 5.83 30.16 4.06
C TYR A 293 5.93 30.44 5.56
N ILE A 294 6.62 29.58 6.31
CA ILE A 294 6.84 29.77 7.75
C ILE A 294 7.69 31.02 8.03
N MET A 295 8.71 31.26 7.21
CA MET A 295 9.56 32.45 7.38
C MET A 295 8.82 33.75 7.07
N GLU A 296 7.98 33.77 6.04
CA GLU A 296 7.18 34.93 5.63
C GLU A 296 6.07 35.25 6.63
N ASN A 297 5.51 34.24 7.31
CA ASN A 297 4.42 34.38 8.27
C ASN A 297 4.89 34.21 9.73
N ALA A 298 6.18 34.42 9.98
CA ALA A 298 6.81 34.10 11.27
C ALA A 298 6.23 34.86 12.46
N GLU A 299 5.66 36.07 12.26
CA GLU A 299 5.09 36.90 13.31
C GLU A 299 3.75 36.35 13.81
N ASP A 300 2.94 35.76 12.93
CA ASP A 300 1.61 35.23 13.24
C ASP A 300 1.64 33.79 13.79
N LEU A 301 2.78 33.07 13.64
CA LEU A 301 2.91 31.72 14.04
C LEU A 301 3.32 31.52 15.49
N ASN A 302 2.68 30.63 16.20
CA ASN A 302 2.99 30.28 17.58
C ASN A 302 4.47 29.90 17.75
N SER A 303 5.14 30.43 18.78
CA SER A 303 6.55 30.14 19.08
C SER A 303 6.89 28.67 19.18
N ARG A 304 5.95 27.84 19.67
CA ARG A 304 6.08 26.37 19.72
C ARG A 304 6.22 25.73 18.35
N TYR A 305 5.55 26.28 17.34
CA TYR A 305 5.63 25.75 15.97
C TYR A 305 7.00 26.00 15.35
N ARG A 306 7.62 27.14 15.61
CA ARG A 306 8.95 27.50 15.09
C ARG A 306 10.06 26.56 15.58
N GLU A 307 9.92 26.00 16.78
CA GLU A 307 10.93 25.09 17.36
C GLU A 307 10.80 23.65 16.88
N VAL A 308 9.57 23.17 16.64
CA VAL A 308 9.28 21.75 16.35
C VAL A 308 9.43 21.41 14.87
N GLU A 309 9.21 22.37 13.96
CA GLU A 309 8.94 22.05 12.56
C GLU A 309 10.04 22.47 11.56
N LYS A 310 11.30 22.36 11.97
CA LYS A 310 12.43 22.66 11.06
C LYS A 310 12.51 21.77 9.81
N THR A 311 11.78 20.67 9.72
CA THR A 311 11.93 19.69 8.62
C THR A 311 10.64 18.94 8.26
N VAL A 312 9.57 19.65 7.86
CA VAL A 312 8.36 19.01 7.30
C VAL A 312 8.57 18.70 5.81
N TYR A 313 8.31 17.45 5.42
CA TYR A 313 8.53 16.99 4.06
C TYR A 313 7.24 16.81 3.25
N HIS A 314 6.07 16.75 3.92
CA HIS A 314 4.78 16.49 3.29
C HIS A 314 3.60 16.99 4.15
N PRO A 315 2.42 17.23 3.56
CA PRO A 315 1.27 17.88 4.24
C PRO A 315 0.56 17.04 5.31
N HIS A 316 0.97 15.80 5.62
CA HIS A 316 0.25 14.91 6.55
C HIS A 316 -1.27 14.74 6.26
N ASN A 317 -1.65 14.88 5.00
CA ASN A 317 -2.99 14.63 4.48
C ASN A 317 -2.88 14.26 3.01
N ILE A 318 -3.43 13.09 2.62
CA ILE A 318 -3.26 12.58 1.27
C ILE A 318 -3.95 13.46 0.22
N PHE A 319 -5.11 14.03 0.55
CA PHE A 319 -5.89 14.83 -0.39
C PHE A 319 -5.21 16.17 -0.67
N ILE A 320 -4.78 16.87 0.40
CA ILE A 320 -4.01 18.11 0.28
C ILE A 320 -2.67 17.82 -0.42
N GLY A 321 -2.01 16.72 -0.05
CA GLY A 321 -0.73 16.34 -0.65
C GLY A 321 -0.82 16.06 -2.15
N LEU A 322 -1.85 15.35 -2.59
CA LEU A 322 -2.08 15.11 -4.01
C LEU A 322 -2.34 16.40 -4.78
N LEU A 323 -3.19 17.29 -4.25
CA LEU A 323 -3.46 18.60 -4.87
C LEU A 323 -2.21 19.48 -4.93
N PHE A 324 -1.44 19.54 -3.85
CA PHE A 324 -0.18 20.28 -3.84
C PHE A 324 0.81 19.77 -4.88
N MET A 325 1.00 18.45 -4.91
CA MET A 325 2.05 17.82 -5.72
C MET A 325 1.69 17.70 -7.20
N TYR A 326 0.43 17.39 -7.50
CA TYR A 326 0.00 17.05 -8.85
C TYR A 326 -1.06 17.99 -9.42
N GLY A 327 -1.51 18.97 -8.66
CA GLY A 327 -2.59 19.88 -9.03
C GLY A 327 -3.91 19.15 -9.30
N ILE A 328 -4.87 19.88 -9.85
CA ILE A 328 -6.19 19.33 -10.17
C ILE A 328 -6.10 18.23 -11.23
N VAL A 329 -5.26 18.42 -12.26
CA VAL A 329 -5.14 17.47 -13.38
C VAL A 329 -4.62 16.12 -12.91
N GLY A 330 -3.48 16.10 -12.20
CA GLY A 330 -2.88 14.85 -11.74
C GLY A 330 -3.69 14.18 -10.62
N THR A 331 -4.27 14.97 -9.72
CA THR A 331 -5.15 14.47 -8.66
C THR A 331 -6.41 13.81 -9.24
N THR A 332 -7.02 14.43 -10.24
CA THR A 332 -8.18 13.87 -10.94
C THR A 332 -7.83 12.55 -11.63
N LEU A 333 -6.69 12.50 -12.32
CA LEU A 333 -6.20 11.28 -12.96
C LEU A 333 -5.94 10.17 -11.95
N PHE A 334 -5.34 10.50 -10.80
CA PHE A 334 -5.10 9.56 -9.70
C PHE A 334 -6.43 9.02 -9.13
N ILE A 335 -7.36 9.90 -8.75
CA ILE A 335 -8.66 9.51 -8.18
C ILE A 335 -9.45 8.67 -9.18
N TRP A 336 -9.42 9.02 -10.45
CA TRP A 336 -10.07 8.24 -11.50
C TRP A 336 -9.47 6.85 -11.65
N SER A 337 -8.14 6.74 -11.63
CA SER A 337 -7.44 5.45 -11.66
C SER A 337 -7.86 4.55 -10.50
N VAL A 338 -7.87 5.09 -9.28
CA VAL A 338 -8.31 4.36 -8.07
C VAL A 338 -9.79 4.00 -8.14
N GLY A 339 -10.65 4.92 -8.60
CA GLY A 339 -12.08 4.71 -8.74
C GLY A 339 -12.43 3.59 -9.73
N LEU A 340 -11.74 3.54 -10.88
CA LEU A 340 -11.93 2.45 -11.84
C LEU A 340 -11.41 1.12 -11.31
N ALA A 341 -10.27 1.11 -10.61
CA ALA A 341 -9.78 -0.09 -9.96
C ALA A 341 -10.77 -0.60 -8.90
N LEU A 342 -11.35 0.30 -8.10
CA LEU A 342 -12.39 -0.03 -7.13
C LEU A 342 -13.65 -0.59 -7.81
N LYS A 343 -14.12 0.03 -8.89
CA LYS A 343 -15.24 -0.50 -9.69
C LYS A 343 -14.97 -1.92 -10.19
N LYS A 344 -13.74 -2.19 -10.64
CA LYS A 344 -13.33 -3.54 -11.05
C LYS A 344 -13.26 -4.51 -9.88
N ALA A 345 -12.70 -4.09 -8.75
CA ALA A 345 -12.65 -4.90 -7.53
C ALA A 345 -14.06 -5.26 -7.03
N LEU A 346 -15.02 -4.34 -7.11
CA LEU A 346 -16.42 -4.61 -6.78
C LEU A 346 -17.01 -5.67 -7.71
N ALA A 347 -16.78 -5.55 -9.03
CA ALA A 347 -17.25 -6.52 -10.02
C ALA A 347 -16.61 -7.91 -9.82
N GLN A 348 -15.35 -7.97 -9.43
CA GLN A 348 -14.61 -9.20 -9.15
C GLN A 348 -14.88 -9.75 -7.73
N LYS A 349 -15.65 -9.04 -6.89
CA LYS A 349 -15.83 -9.32 -5.46
C LYS A 349 -14.50 -9.40 -4.70
N ASP A 350 -13.54 -8.59 -5.10
CA ASP A 350 -12.25 -8.47 -4.43
C ASP A 350 -12.40 -7.62 -3.17
N LEU A 351 -12.76 -8.29 -2.09
CA LEU A 351 -13.00 -7.66 -0.80
C LEU A 351 -11.72 -7.04 -0.22
N PHE A 352 -10.56 -7.63 -0.48
CA PHE A 352 -9.30 -7.10 0.05
C PHE A 352 -8.97 -5.72 -0.51
N PHE A 353 -9.07 -5.52 -1.83
CA PHE A 353 -8.81 -4.21 -2.42
C PHE A 353 -9.82 -3.15 -1.95
N GLN A 354 -11.10 -3.52 -1.77
CA GLN A 354 -12.11 -2.62 -1.20
C GLN A 354 -11.69 -2.15 0.20
N VAL A 355 -11.24 -3.08 1.04
CA VAL A 355 -10.77 -2.79 2.40
C VAL A 355 -9.50 -1.92 2.38
N VAL A 356 -8.56 -2.15 1.46
CA VAL A 356 -7.38 -1.31 1.25
C VAL A 356 -7.78 0.13 0.92
N ILE A 357 -8.76 0.33 0.05
CA ILE A 357 -9.23 1.68 -0.30
C ILE A 357 -9.88 2.37 0.90
N ILE A 358 -10.71 1.66 1.67
CA ILE A 358 -11.30 2.22 2.91
C ILE A 358 -10.20 2.61 3.89
N PHE A 359 -9.21 1.72 4.09
CA PHE A 359 -8.06 2.02 4.94
C PHE A 359 -7.34 3.28 4.50
N TYR A 360 -6.98 3.39 3.21
CA TYR A 360 -6.28 4.57 2.69
C TYR A 360 -7.11 5.84 2.75
N SER A 361 -8.43 5.77 2.57
CA SER A 361 -9.30 6.92 2.68
C SER A 361 -9.31 7.50 4.09
N VAL A 362 -9.32 6.65 5.12
CA VAL A 362 -9.30 7.09 6.52
C VAL A 362 -7.88 7.46 6.97
N PHE A 363 -6.89 6.61 6.70
CA PHE A 363 -5.50 6.85 7.04
C PHE A 363 -4.97 8.13 6.40
N GLY A 364 -5.33 8.36 5.15
CA GLY A 364 -4.92 9.52 4.37
C GLY A 364 -5.47 10.87 4.85
N LEU A 365 -6.50 10.89 5.69
CA LEU A 365 -6.93 12.13 6.34
C LEU A 365 -5.88 12.67 7.32
N PHE A 366 -5.04 11.78 7.87
CA PHE A 366 -4.09 12.09 8.94
C PHE A 366 -2.63 11.89 8.53
N GLU A 367 -2.37 11.25 7.39
CA GLU A 367 -1.02 10.94 6.95
C GLU A 367 -0.92 11.02 5.42
N PHE A 368 0.27 11.35 4.93
CA PHE A 368 0.59 11.29 3.51
C PHE A 368 1.69 10.27 3.30
N SER A 369 1.38 9.17 2.64
CA SER A 369 2.31 8.04 2.47
C SER A 369 2.72 7.79 1.01
N LEU A 370 2.12 8.53 0.05
CA LEU A 370 2.41 8.33 -1.38
C LEU A 370 3.70 9.02 -1.86
N ASP A 371 4.33 9.81 -1.00
CA ASP A 371 5.69 10.33 -1.19
C ASP A 371 6.77 9.29 -0.85
N ARG A 372 6.34 8.17 -0.27
CA ARG A 372 7.21 7.09 0.21
C ARG A 372 6.95 5.79 -0.53
N GLU A 373 8.02 5.11 -0.81
CA GLU A 373 8.05 3.82 -1.51
C GLU A 373 7.08 2.79 -0.89
N ASP A 374 7.04 2.75 0.44
CA ASP A 374 6.19 1.81 1.20
C ASP A 374 4.70 2.08 0.95
N GLY A 375 4.27 3.34 0.97
CA GLY A 375 2.89 3.73 0.71
C GLY A 375 2.49 3.44 -0.74
N ILE A 376 3.38 3.68 -1.69
CA ILE A 376 3.17 3.36 -3.11
C ILE A 376 2.90 1.86 -3.27
N VAL A 377 3.72 1.00 -2.64
CA VAL A 377 3.54 -0.45 -2.73
C VAL A 377 2.21 -0.90 -2.15
N LEU A 378 1.83 -0.38 -0.99
CA LEU A 378 0.59 -0.79 -0.32
C LEU A 378 -0.69 -0.46 -1.11
N LEU A 379 -0.66 0.51 -2.02
CA LEU A 379 -1.79 0.89 -2.86
C LEU A 379 -1.70 0.33 -4.28
N PHE A 380 -0.56 0.55 -4.95
CA PHE A 380 -0.44 0.23 -6.38
C PHE A 380 -0.19 -1.25 -6.67
N PHE A 381 0.43 -1.99 -5.76
CA PHE A 381 0.57 -3.44 -5.93
C PHE A 381 -0.79 -4.16 -5.89
N PRO A 382 -1.68 -3.96 -4.89
CA PRO A 382 -3.03 -4.52 -4.91
C PRO A 382 -3.85 -4.05 -6.13
N MET A 383 -3.69 -2.79 -6.57
CA MET A 383 -4.33 -2.31 -7.79
C MET A 383 -3.86 -3.10 -9.02
N GLY A 384 -2.57 -3.37 -9.14
CA GLY A 384 -2.01 -4.22 -10.18
C GLY A 384 -2.58 -5.65 -10.16
N LEU A 385 -2.79 -6.21 -8.96
CA LEU A 385 -3.41 -7.52 -8.81
C LEU A 385 -4.87 -7.54 -9.34
N VAL A 386 -5.65 -6.49 -9.11
CA VAL A 386 -7.04 -6.37 -9.62
C VAL A 386 -7.06 -6.38 -11.14
N TYR A 387 -6.22 -5.59 -11.78
CA TYR A 387 -6.13 -5.55 -13.26
C TYR A 387 -5.49 -6.80 -13.85
N GLY A 388 -4.51 -7.39 -13.15
CA GLY A 388 -3.92 -8.66 -13.53
C GLY A 388 -4.95 -9.78 -13.66
N ARG A 389 -5.91 -9.86 -12.74
CA ARG A 389 -7.04 -10.82 -12.83
C ARG A 389 -7.95 -10.55 -14.04
N GLU A 390 -8.24 -9.30 -14.33
CA GLU A 390 -9.05 -8.97 -15.52
C GLU A 390 -8.35 -9.43 -16.79
N ILE A 391 -7.06 -9.17 -16.90
CA ILE A 391 -6.23 -9.59 -18.03
C ILE A 391 -6.20 -11.12 -18.11
N ALA A 392 -5.91 -11.82 -17.01
CA ALA A 392 -5.88 -13.28 -16.95
C ALA A 392 -7.22 -13.90 -17.40
N ALA A 393 -8.33 -13.37 -16.90
CA ALA A 393 -9.67 -13.81 -17.30
C ALA A 393 -9.96 -13.57 -18.80
N SER A 394 -9.46 -12.51 -19.38
CA SER A 394 -9.60 -12.22 -20.81
C SER A 394 -8.80 -13.20 -21.68
N LEU A 395 -7.65 -13.65 -21.19
CA LEU A 395 -6.81 -14.64 -21.88
C LEU A 395 -7.42 -16.05 -21.86
N GLN A 396 -8.08 -16.44 -20.78
CA GLN A 396 -8.69 -17.76 -20.63
C GLN A 396 -9.98 -17.95 -21.46
N ARG A 397 -10.67 -16.86 -21.81
CA ARG A 397 -11.94 -16.92 -22.56
C ARG A 397 -11.77 -17.23 -24.05
N GLN A 398 -10.57 -17.42 -24.54
CA GLN A 398 -10.35 -17.73 -25.95
C GLN A 398 -10.38 -19.23 -26.22
N PRO A 399 -11.08 -19.67 -27.29
CA PRO A 399 -10.82 -20.96 -27.85
C PRO A 399 -9.33 -21.04 -28.25
N PRO A 400 -8.69 -22.20 -28.09
CA PRO A 400 -7.35 -22.40 -28.60
C PRO A 400 -7.35 -21.92 -30.06
N ALA A 401 -6.36 -21.08 -30.42
CA ALA A 401 -6.19 -20.69 -31.79
C ALA A 401 -6.24 -21.98 -32.61
N GLN A 402 -7.17 -22.06 -33.56
CA GLN A 402 -7.11 -23.10 -34.55
C GLN A 402 -5.73 -22.98 -35.19
N HIS A 403 -4.79 -23.78 -34.68
CA HIS A 403 -3.52 -23.99 -35.33
C HIS A 403 -3.89 -24.39 -36.74
N ASP A 404 -3.45 -23.60 -37.69
CA ASP A 404 -3.54 -23.80 -39.12
C ASP A 404 -3.60 -25.27 -39.41
N GLN A 405 -4.78 -25.74 -39.77
CA GLN A 405 -4.83 -27.00 -40.53
C GLN A 405 -3.94 -26.76 -41.74
N PRO A 406 -2.91 -27.59 -41.95
CA PRO A 406 -2.10 -27.46 -43.14
C PRO A 406 -3.04 -27.45 -44.36
N CYS A 407 -3.06 -26.32 -45.02
CA CYS A 407 -3.82 -26.12 -46.25
C CYS A 407 -3.37 -27.16 -47.24
N GLY A 408 -4.25 -28.12 -47.56
CA GLY A 408 -4.26 -28.80 -48.85
C GLY A 408 -3.11 -29.75 -49.12
N ALA A 409 -3.30 -30.97 -48.73
CA ALA A 409 -2.97 -32.06 -49.64
C ALA A 409 -4.26 -32.40 -50.40
N GLN A 410 -4.60 -31.61 -51.39
CA GLN A 410 -5.43 -32.08 -52.50
C GLN A 410 -4.51 -33.03 -53.29
N ALA A 411 -4.77 -34.31 -53.10
CA ALA A 411 -4.22 -35.36 -53.93
C ALA A 411 -4.79 -35.24 -55.33
N GLU A 412 -3.92 -35.12 -56.29
CA GLU A 412 -4.19 -35.60 -57.66
C GLU A 412 -4.18 -37.13 -57.72
#